data_62fc20c93ebcb432027e427a67cb5820
#
_entry.id   62fc20c93ebcb432027e427a67cb5820
#
_cell.length_a   1.000
_cell.length_b   1.000
_cell.length_c   1.000
_cell.angle_alpha   90.00
_cell.angle_beta   90.00
_cell.angle_gamma   90.00
#
_symmetry.space_group_name_H-M   'P 1'
#
loop_
_entity.id
_entity.type
_entity.pdbx_description
1 polymer ?
#
loop_
_entity_poly.entity_id
_entity_poly.type
_entity_poly.pdbx_seq_one_letter_code
_entity_poly.pdbx_strand_id
1 'polypeptide(L)'
;MDFVDAFLASGVRFTTPILLAALGCLATLWTKDLNVGLEGIMLFGSFFGVVVGLTTGSLPLAILIVVGMAALSGLVFGLLITVLKVNVFIAGIVLNIFAGGATVYLLRSLFGVKGTLSDPGIPSVTKVTIPVIDDIPILGGILSGQTVLTYVSWAIVIFIVFAARYTVLVRRMKAAGEHPGALESAGVSVTWMRIAAQVWCFALCALAGVQLSMGQLTLFTEGMTSGMGFVALAAVIFCRGNVLLLALMCLLFGMSSAAAVVIDDTIMPPQFAQMIPYVVAFVGLVVLARTSKQGGMRMVTPALED
;
A
#
# COMPACT_ATOMS: atom_id res chain seq x y z
N MET A 1 12.90 22.77 16.07
CA MET A 1 11.75 21.91 15.71
C MET A 1 11.31 21.21 16.97
N ASP A 2 10.09 21.47 17.42
CA ASP A 2 9.57 20.83 18.61
C ASP A 2 9.40 19.33 18.36
N PHE A 3 9.59 18.53 19.39
CA PHE A 3 9.45 17.06 19.35
C PHE A 3 8.14 16.63 18.66
N VAL A 4 7.07 17.39 18.88
CA VAL A 4 5.74 17.17 18.29
C VAL A 4 5.78 17.32 16.76
N ASP A 5 6.45 18.33 16.23
CA ASP A 5 6.54 18.56 14.79
C ASP A 5 7.30 17.42 14.08
N ALA A 6 8.42 17.00 14.66
CA ALA A 6 9.21 15.88 14.14
C ALA A 6 8.43 14.56 14.19
N PHE A 7 7.67 14.33 15.23
CA PHE A 7 6.81 13.15 15.37
C PHE A 7 5.69 13.15 14.33
N LEU A 8 4.97 14.26 14.16
CA LEU A 8 3.87 14.38 13.21
C LEU A 8 4.38 14.27 11.76
N ALA A 9 5.50 14.92 11.44
CA ALA A 9 6.13 14.80 10.11
C ALA A 9 6.54 13.36 9.79
N SER A 10 7.11 12.65 10.77
CA SER A 10 7.46 11.25 10.64
C SER A 10 6.21 10.36 10.46
N GLY A 11 5.14 10.65 11.19
CA GLY A 11 3.86 9.98 11.08
C GLY A 11 3.28 10.04 9.66
N VAL A 12 3.26 11.23 9.05
CA VAL A 12 2.82 11.40 7.65
C VAL A 12 3.72 10.65 6.68
N ARG A 13 5.04 10.65 6.94
CA ARG A 13 6.02 9.92 6.11
C ARG A 13 5.78 8.42 6.14
N PHE A 14 5.56 7.81 7.31
CA PHE A 14 5.23 6.38 7.43
C PHE A 14 3.83 6.05 6.92
N THR A 15 2.89 6.98 6.98
CA THR A 15 1.54 6.82 6.42
C THR A 15 1.58 6.62 4.90
N THR A 16 2.46 7.30 4.18
CA THR A 16 2.46 7.36 2.72
C THR A 16 2.53 5.97 2.04
N PRO A 17 3.48 5.07 2.34
CA PRO A 17 3.52 3.76 1.71
C PRO A 17 2.32 2.88 2.09
N ILE A 18 1.89 2.94 3.36
CA ILE A 18 0.71 2.21 3.83
C ILE A 18 -0.54 2.68 3.09
N LEU A 19 -0.70 4.00 2.93
CA LEU A 19 -1.84 4.62 2.26
C LEU A 19 -1.89 4.26 0.77
N LEU A 20 -0.77 4.34 0.06
CA LEU A 20 -0.69 3.96 -1.36
C LEU A 20 -1.07 2.49 -1.57
N ALA A 21 -0.51 1.57 -0.77
CA ALA A 21 -0.84 0.16 -0.84
C ALA A 21 -2.32 -0.11 -0.52
N ALA A 22 -2.85 0.54 0.51
CA ALA A 22 -4.24 0.41 0.93
C ALA A 22 -5.22 0.97 -0.12
N LEU A 23 -4.92 2.11 -0.76
CA LEU A 23 -5.72 2.68 -1.85
C LEU A 23 -5.72 1.76 -3.08
N GLY A 24 -4.61 1.09 -3.35
CA GLY A 24 -4.54 0.06 -4.38
C GLY A 24 -5.46 -1.12 -4.06
N CYS A 25 -5.35 -1.67 -2.87
CA CYS A 25 -6.12 -2.82 -2.42
C CYS A 25 -7.62 -2.53 -2.26
N LEU A 26 -8.01 -1.28 -2.06
CA LEU A 26 -9.42 -0.90 -1.92
C LEU A 26 -10.27 -1.27 -3.15
N ALA A 27 -9.70 -1.19 -4.35
CA ALA A 27 -10.38 -1.61 -5.57
C ALA A 27 -10.67 -3.12 -5.59
N THR A 28 -9.75 -3.92 -5.08
CA THR A 28 -9.92 -5.39 -4.97
C THR A 28 -10.93 -5.78 -3.89
N LEU A 29 -11.05 -4.96 -2.82
CA LEU A 29 -12.12 -5.11 -1.83
C LEU A 29 -13.50 -4.87 -2.47
N TRP A 30 -13.63 -3.84 -3.31
CA TRP A 30 -14.91 -3.53 -3.99
C TRP A 30 -15.34 -4.65 -4.96
N THR A 31 -14.41 -5.31 -5.61
CA THR A 31 -14.70 -6.45 -6.51
C THR A 31 -14.82 -7.80 -5.77
N LYS A 32 -14.64 -7.81 -4.43
CA LYS A 32 -14.59 -9.01 -3.57
C LYS A 32 -13.47 -10.01 -3.91
N ASP A 33 -12.45 -9.57 -4.60
CA ASP A 33 -11.23 -10.34 -4.90
C ASP A 33 -10.05 -9.77 -4.12
N LEU A 34 -10.18 -9.67 -2.78
CA LEU A 34 -9.23 -9.04 -1.88
C LEU A 34 -7.83 -9.65 -2.04
N ASN A 35 -6.89 -8.84 -2.50
CA ASN A 35 -5.51 -9.28 -2.73
C ASN A 35 -4.71 -9.25 -1.41
N VAL A 36 -4.14 -10.40 -1.04
CA VAL A 36 -3.28 -10.53 0.15
C VAL A 36 -1.78 -10.38 -0.19
N GLY A 37 -1.46 -10.32 -1.49
CA GLY A 37 -0.08 -10.22 -2.00
C GLY A 37 0.55 -8.84 -1.90
N LEU A 38 -0.01 -7.90 -1.14
CA LEU A 38 0.44 -6.51 -1.07
C LEU A 38 1.91 -6.39 -0.65
N GLU A 39 2.32 -7.19 0.32
CA GLU A 39 3.68 -7.19 0.85
C GLU A 39 4.71 -7.51 -0.23
N GLY A 40 4.46 -8.57 -1.00
CA GLY A 40 5.34 -8.99 -2.10
C GLY A 40 5.38 -7.97 -3.24
N ILE A 41 4.24 -7.36 -3.57
CA ILE A 41 4.18 -6.34 -4.63
C ILE A 41 4.95 -5.08 -4.19
N MET A 42 4.79 -4.65 -2.95
CA MET A 42 5.58 -3.53 -2.38
C MET A 42 7.07 -3.84 -2.40
N LEU A 43 7.46 -5.05 -2.01
CA LEU A 43 8.86 -5.47 -1.99
C LEU A 43 9.45 -5.49 -3.42
N PHE A 44 8.73 -6.00 -4.41
CA PHE A 44 9.11 -5.89 -5.81
C PHE A 44 9.22 -4.44 -6.29
N GLY A 45 8.25 -3.59 -5.93
CA GLY A 45 8.28 -2.17 -6.24
C GLY A 45 9.51 -1.47 -5.67
N SER A 46 9.90 -1.82 -4.43
CA SER A 46 11.10 -1.30 -3.77
C SER A 46 12.38 -1.73 -4.48
N PHE A 47 12.49 -3.02 -4.80
CA PHE A 47 13.67 -3.58 -5.47
C PHE A 47 13.83 -3.02 -6.88
N PHE A 48 12.81 -3.17 -7.71
CA PHE A 48 12.89 -2.69 -9.09
C PHE A 48 12.95 -1.17 -9.18
N GLY A 49 12.41 -0.44 -8.19
CA GLY A 49 12.62 1.00 -8.07
C GLY A 49 14.10 1.35 -8.05
N VAL A 50 14.84 0.74 -7.16
CA VAL A 50 16.30 0.95 -7.04
C VAL A 50 17.05 0.46 -8.29
N VAL A 51 16.76 -0.74 -8.78
CA VAL A 51 17.44 -1.31 -9.96
C VAL A 51 17.23 -0.44 -11.19
N VAL A 52 15.99 -0.08 -11.49
CA VAL A 52 15.67 0.75 -12.65
C VAL A 52 16.15 2.19 -12.44
N GLY A 53 16.11 2.69 -11.20
CA GLY A 53 16.65 4.00 -10.85
C GLY A 53 18.13 4.10 -11.14
N LEU A 54 18.92 3.10 -10.72
CA LEU A 54 20.37 3.02 -11.00
C LEU A 54 20.68 2.91 -12.48
N THR A 55 19.90 2.14 -13.24
CA THR A 55 20.15 1.93 -14.67
C THR A 55 19.75 3.13 -15.53
N THR A 56 18.70 3.85 -15.15
CA THR A 56 18.16 4.99 -15.94
C THR A 56 18.72 6.34 -15.48
N GLY A 57 19.20 6.44 -14.24
CA GLY A 57 19.60 7.69 -13.61
C GLY A 57 18.47 8.73 -13.47
N SER A 58 17.23 8.36 -13.77
CA SER A 58 16.07 9.26 -13.81
C SER A 58 14.92 8.71 -12.98
N LEU A 59 14.54 9.46 -11.94
CA LEU A 59 13.43 9.10 -11.05
C LEU A 59 12.08 8.95 -11.78
N PRO A 60 11.64 9.90 -12.63
CA PRO A 60 10.33 9.77 -13.31
C PRO A 60 10.28 8.54 -14.21
N LEU A 61 11.38 8.24 -14.89
CA LEU A 61 11.47 7.10 -15.79
C LEU A 61 11.47 5.78 -15.00
N ALA A 62 12.16 5.75 -13.87
CA ALA A 62 12.16 4.60 -12.97
C ALA A 62 10.74 4.32 -12.43
N ILE A 63 10.03 5.34 -11.96
CA ILE A 63 8.64 5.21 -11.50
C ILE A 63 7.74 4.68 -12.62
N LEU A 64 7.83 5.25 -13.83
CA LEU A 64 7.00 4.85 -14.96
C LEU A 64 7.21 3.37 -15.33
N ILE A 65 8.47 2.94 -15.42
CA ILE A 65 8.81 1.56 -15.76
C ILE A 65 8.32 0.60 -14.67
N VAL A 66 8.59 0.90 -13.40
CA VAL A 66 8.21 0.02 -12.28
C VAL A 66 6.70 -0.10 -12.15
N VAL A 67 5.96 1.00 -12.27
CA VAL A 67 4.50 0.99 -12.27
C VAL A 67 3.96 0.23 -13.49
N GLY A 68 4.58 0.38 -14.66
CA GLY A 68 4.23 -0.38 -15.86
C GLY A 68 4.45 -1.88 -15.70
N MET A 69 5.60 -2.29 -15.14
CA MET A 69 5.90 -3.70 -14.82
C MET A 69 4.90 -4.27 -13.80
N ALA A 70 4.58 -3.50 -12.77
CA ALA A 70 3.60 -3.89 -11.78
C ALA A 70 2.20 -3.99 -12.37
N ALA A 71 1.78 -3.07 -13.23
CA ALA A 71 0.50 -3.13 -13.93
C ALA A 71 0.39 -4.38 -14.80
N LEU A 72 1.46 -4.73 -15.52
CA LEU A 72 1.53 -5.96 -16.31
C LEU A 72 1.44 -7.22 -15.42
N SER A 73 2.17 -7.23 -14.31
CA SER A 73 2.09 -8.33 -13.32
C SER A 73 0.69 -8.43 -12.71
N GLY A 74 0.05 -7.29 -12.45
CA GLY A 74 -1.33 -7.20 -11.97
C GLY A 74 -2.35 -7.72 -13.00
N LEU A 75 -2.10 -7.49 -14.30
CA LEU A 75 -2.90 -8.06 -15.39
C LEU A 75 -2.76 -9.59 -15.41
N VAL A 76 -1.54 -10.12 -15.32
CA VAL A 76 -1.30 -11.57 -15.27
C VAL A 76 -1.97 -12.16 -14.03
N PHE A 77 -1.80 -11.57 -12.86
CA PHE A 77 -2.44 -12.01 -11.62
C PHE A 77 -3.97 -11.96 -11.72
N GLY A 78 -4.51 -10.88 -12.28
CA GLY A 78 -5.95 -10.74 -12.54
C GLY A 78 -6.50 -11.84 -13.46
N LEU A 79 -5.76 -12.20 -14.51
CA LEU A 79 -6.12 -13.31 -15.40
C LEU A 79 -6.07 -14.66 -14.66
N LEU A 80 -5.06 -14.89 -13.84
CA LEU A 80 -4.94 -16.13 -13.04
C LEU A 80 -6.15 -16.33 -12.12
N ILE A 81 -6.60 -15.30 -11.41
CA ILE A 81 -7.72 -15.43 -10.48
C ILE A 81 -9.09 -15.43 -11.17
N THR A 82 -9.26 -14.70 -12.29
CA THR A 82 -10.58 -14.56 -12.93
C THR A 82 -10.83 -15.60 -14.00
N VAL A 83 -9.83 -15.93 -14.83
CA VAL A 83 -9.96 -16.86 -15.95
C VAL A 83 -9.60 -18.28 -15.52
N LEU A 84 -8.46 -18.46 -14.84
CA LEU A 84 -8.02 -19.77 -14.35
C LEU A 84 -8.64 -20.12 -12.99
N LYS A 85 -9.44 -19.21 -12.39
CA LYS A 85 -10.17 -19.41 -11.13
C LYS A 85 -9.27 -19.84 -9.96
N VAL A 86 -8.02 -19.40 -9.95
CA VAL A 86 -7.09 -19.64 -8.84
C VAL A 86 -7.57 -18.90 -7.60
N ASN A 87 -7.48 -19.52 -6.43
CA ASN A 87 -7.84 -18.87 -5.19
C ASN A 87 -6.94 -17.66 -4.92
N VAL A 88 -7.55 -16.48 -4.79
CA VAL A 88 -6.85 -15.19 -4.65
C VAL A 88 -5.96 -15.14 -3.40
N PHE A 89 -6.39 -15.76 -2.28
CA PHE A 89 -5.61 -15.80 -1.04
C PHE A 89 -4.35 -16.65 -1.21
N ILE A 90 -4.48 -17.84 -1.80
CA ILE A 90 -3.33 -18.73 -2.06
C ILE A 90 -2.35 -18.05 -3.02
N ALA A 91 -2.86 -17.49 -4.13
CA ALA A 91 -2.03 -16.76 -5.09
C ALA A 91 -1.28 -15.58 -4.46
N GLY A 92 -1.95 -14.81 -3.59
CA GLY A 92 -1.35 -13.69 -2.87
C GLY A 92 -0.24 -14.14 -1.89
N ILE A 93 -0.46 -15.21 -1.13
CA ILE A 93 0.55 -15.76 -0.21
C ILE A 93 1.77 -16.26 -1.00
N VAL A 94 1.55 -17.01 -2.07
CA VAL A 94 2.63 -17.49 -2.95
C VAL A 94 3.42 -16.33 -3.53
N LEU A 95 2.74 -15.26 -3.96
CA LEU A 95 3.39 -14.04 -4.47
C LEU A 95 4.28 -13.39 -3.41
N ASN A 96 3.84 -13.31 -2.15
CA ASN A 96 4.64 -12.76 -1.06
C ASN A 96 5.91 -13.57 -0.82
N ILE A 97 5.80 -14.90 -0.75
CA ILE A 97 6.95 -15.81 -0.58
C ILE A 97 7.89 -15.70 -1.77
N PHE A 98 7.34 -15.73 -2.99
CA PHE A 98 8.13 -15.60 -4.22
C PHE A 98 8.88 -14.27 -4.28
N ALA A 99 8.22 -13.15 -3.94
CA ALA A 99 8.84 -11.83 -3.93
C ALA A 99 10.01 -11.76 -2.94
N GLY A 100 9.83 -12.30 -1.73
CA GLY A 100 10.89 -12.37 -0.73
C GLY A 100 12.11 -13.14 -1.23
N GLY A 101 11.92 -14.34 -1.77
CA GLY A 101 13.02 -15.15 -2.30
C GLY A 101 13.65 -14.56 -3.57
N ALA A 102 12.83 -14.06 -4.50
CA ALA A 102 13.30 -13.53 -5.77
C ALA A 102 14.14 -12.24 -5.58
N THR A 103 13.70 -11.32 -4.72
CA THR A 103 14.45 -10.08 -4.46
C THR A 103 15.81 -10.35 -3.81
N VAL A 104 15.90 -11.29 -2.87
CA VAL A 104 17.16 -11.72 -2.27
C VAL A 104 18.08 -12.38 -3.29
N TYR A 105 17.53 -13.26 -4.13
CA TYR A 105 18.30 -13.91 -5.19
C TYR A 105 18.83 -12.90 -6.22
N LEU A 106 17.96 -12.02 -6.70
CA LEU A 106 18.33 -10.99 -7.68
C LEU A 106 19.33 -9.98 -7.12
N LEU A 107 19.21 -9.58 -5.85
CA LEU A 107 20.16 -8.70 -5.18
C LEU A 107 21.58 -9.30 -5.22
N ARG A 108 21.69 -10.58 -4.90
CA ARG A 108 22.99 -11.27 -4.91
C ARG A 108 23.52 -11.53 -6.32
N SER A 109 22.65 -11.90 -7.25
CA SER A 109 23.02 -12.24 -8.63
C SER A 109 23.43 -11.02 -9.45
N LEU A 110 22.73 -9.89 -9.30
CA LEU A 110 22.97 -8.68 -10.10
C LEU A 110 24.05 -7.77 -9.50
N PHE A 111 24.08 -7.67 -8.17
CA PHE A 111 24.96 -6.72 -7.48
C PHE A 111 26.05 -7.37 -6.63
N GLY A 112 26.02 -8.70 -6.43
CA GLY A 112 26.98 -9.40 -5.59
C GLY A 112 26.88 -9.06 -4.09
N VAL A 113 25.86 -8.31 -3.67
CA VAL A 113 25.69 -7.78 -2.31
C VAL A 113 24.69 -8.63 -1.52
N LYS A 114 24.92 -8.74 -0.21
CA LYS A 114 24.01 -9.39 0.75
C LYS A 114 23.46 -8.33 1.71
N GLY A 115 22.17 -8.43 2.01
CA GLY A 115 21.52 -7.59 3.01
C GLY A 115 21.06 -6.26 2.46
N THR A 116 21.94 -5.31 2.21
CA THR A 116 21.58 -3.94 1.83
C THR A 116 22.36 -3.47 0.61
N LEU A 117 21.65 -2.90 -0.35
CA LEU A 117 22.20 -2.18 -1.51
C LEU A 117 22.06 -0.69 -1.26
N SER A 118 23.17 -0.01 -1.04
CA SER A 118 23.25 1.44 -0.93
C SER A 118 24.24 1.95 -1.96
N ASP A 119 23.80 2.81 -2.86
CA ASP A 119 24.60 3.39 -3.92
C ASP A 119 24.27 4.87 -4.07
N PRO A 120 25.27 5.78 -4.16
CA PRO A 120 25.03 7.21 -4.37
C PRO A 120 24.30 7.53 -5.68
N GLY A 121 24.30 6.62 -6.65
CA GLY A 121 23.60 6.74 -7.92
C GLY A 121 22.09 6.49 -7.84
N ILE A 122 21.56 6.07 -6.69
CA ILE A 122 20.11 5.86 -6.53
C ILE A 122 19.42 7.23 -6.53
N PRO A 123 18.53 7.51 -7.51
CA PRO A 123 17.81 8.79 -7.53
C PRO A 123 16.82 8.85 -6.37
N SER A 124 16.86 9.95 -5.61
CA SER A 124 15.95 10.18 -4.50
C SER A 124 14.69 10.93 -4.94
N VAL A 125 13.56 10.64 -4.30
CA VAL A 125 12.33 11.41 -4.50
C VAL A 125 12.52 12.80 -3.89
N THR A 126 12.33 13.83 -4.70
CA THR A 126 12.49 15.23 -4.29
C THR A 126 11.55 15.56 -3.13
N LYS A 127 12.08 16.22 -2.12
CA LYS A 127 11.28 16.83 -1.05
C LYS A 127 10.79 18.20 -1.53
N VAL A 128 9.51 18.48 -1.32
CA VAL A 128 8.90 19.77 -1.71
C VAL A 128 8.72 20.59 -0.45
N THR A 129 9.36 21.76 -0.40
CA THR A 129 9.12 22.77 0.62
C THR A 129 8.08 23.76 0.08
N ILE A 130 7.02 24.00 0.86
CA ILE A 130 5.96 24.96 0.49
C ILE A 130 6.16 26.20 1.36
N PRO A 131 6.73 27.30 0.78
CA PRO A 131 7.18 28.44 1.58
C PRO A 131 6.05 29.13 2.37
N VAL A 132 4.80 29.06 1.90
CA VAL A 132 3.64 29.68 2.56
C VAL A 132 3.18 28.89 3.81
N ILE A 133 3.44 27.58 3.85
CA ILE A 133 2.99 26.69 4.92
C ILE A 133 4.12 26.50 5.96
N ASP A 134 5.36 26.66 5.55
CA ASP A 134 6.55 26.45 6.38
C ASP A 134 6.59 27.41 7.60
N ASP A 135 6.01 28.61 7.45
CA ASP A 135 5.94 29.63 8.50
C ASP A 135 4.85 29.37 9.56
N ILE A 136 3.97 28.39 9.35
CA ILE A 136 2.88 28.07 10.29
C ILE A 136 3.36 27.01 11.29
N PRO A 137 3.43 27.35 12.60
CA PRO A 137 3.78 26.36 13.61
C PRO A 137 2.89 25.12 13.53
N ILE A 138 3.47 23.90 13.66
CA ILE A 138 2.81 22.59 13.58
C ILE A 138 2.45 22.20 12.15
N LEU A 139 1.73 23.03 11.38
CA LEU A 139 1.32 22.70 10.00
C LEU A 139 2.49 22.69 9.01
N GLY A 140 3.49 23.57 9.22
CA GLY A 140 4.71 23.59 8.41
C GLY A 140 5.46 22.27 8.52
N GLY A 141 5.70 21.78 9.70
CA GLY A 141 6.39 20.50 9.92
C GLY A 141 5.66 19.28 9.35
N ILE A 142 4.33 19.31 9.33
CA ILE A 142 3.50 18.19 8.82
C ILE A 142 3.40 18.20 7.30
N LEU A 143 3.14 19.36 6.70
CA LEU A 143 2.78 19.52 5.30
C LEU A 143 3.94 19.99 4.41
N SER A 144 4.99 20.61 4.96
CA SER A 144 6.18 21.03 4.23
C SER A 144 7.32 20.01 4.38
N GLY A 145 8.22 19.96 3.41
CA GLY A 145 9.36 19.03 3.43
C GLY A 145 9.06 17.56 3.20
N GLN A 146 7.84 17.22 2.80
CA GLN A 146 7.46 15.86 2.44
C GLN A 146 7.86 15.52 0.99
N THR A 147 7.92 14.23 0.67
CA THR A 147 8.20 13.77 -0.69
C THR A 147 7.03 14.05 -1.64
N VAL A 148 7.33 14.24 -2.94
CA VAL A 148 6.29 14.40 -3.98
C VAL A 148 5.26 13.27 -3.92
N LEU A 149 5.69 12.03 -3.68
CA LEU A 149 4.79 10.87 -3.60
C LEU A 149 3.82 10.95 -2.40
N THR A 150 4.18 11.65 -1.32
CA THR A 150 3.26 11.93 -0.22
C THR A 150 2.09 12.79 -0.69
N TYR A 151 2.37 13.88 -1.40
CA TYR A 151 1.30 14.73 -1.94
C TYR A 151 0.47 13.99 -2.99
N VAL A 152 1.10 13.18 -3.83
CA VAL A 152 0.41 12.33 -4.81
C VAL A 152 -0.51 11.35 -4.11
N SER A 153 -0.10 10.74 -3.00
CA SER A 153 -0.95 9.80 -2.25
C SER A 153 -2.22 10.44 -1.72
N TRP A 154 -2.12 11.66 -1.18
CA TRP A 154 -3.29 12.43 -0.72
C TRP A 154 -4.16 12.93 -1.88
N ALA A 155 -3.54 13.32 -3.01
CA ALA A 155 -4.28 13.64 -4.23
C ALA A 155 -5.08 12.44 -4.75
N ILE A 156 -4.49 11.23 -4.69
CA ILE A 156 -5.20 9.98 -5.03
C ILE A 156 -6.37 9.74 -4.09
N VAL A 157 -6.24 10.01 -2.77
CA VAL A 157 -7.39 9.92 -1.83
C VAL A 157 -8.53 10.80 -2.30
N ILE A 158 -8.24 12.07 -2.58
CA ILE A 158 -9.25 13.05 -3.05
C ILE A 158 -9.88 12.57 -4.36
N PHE A 159 -9.05 12.13 -5.31
CA PHE A 159 -9.51 11.60 -6.59
C PHE A 159 -10.44 10.39 -6.41
N ILE A 160 -10.07 9.41 -5.57
CA ILE A 160 -10.89 8.22 -5.34
C ILE A 160 -12.19 8.57 -4.59
N VAL A 161 -12.18 9.52 -3.64
CA VAL A 161 -13.39 10.01 -2.98
C VAL A 161 -14.34 10.62 -4.01
N PHE A 162 -13.81 11.46 -4.90
CA PHE A 162 -14.58 12.04 -5.98
C PHE A 162 -15.08 10.97 -6.96
N ALA A 163 -14.20 10.07 -7.39
CA ALA A 163 -14.52 8.96 -8.27
C ALA A 163 -15.60 8.05 -7.70
N ALA A 164 -15.53 7.73 -6.39
CA ALA A 164 -16.52 6.89 -5.71
C ALA A 164 -17.91 7.55 -5.66
N ARG A 165 -17.96 8.88 -5.67
CA ARG A 165 -19.22 9.64 -5.60
C ARG A 165 -19.83 9.92 -6.98
N TYR A 166 -19.00 10.21 -7.97
CA TYR A 166 -19.47 10.74 -9.25
C TYR A 166 -19.21 9.81 -10.45
N THR A 167 -18.28 8.85 -10.38
CA THR A 167 -17.96 8.01 -11.53
C THR A 167 -18.73 6.70 -11.57
N VAL A 168 -18.99 6.25 -12.79
CA VAL A 168 -19.64 4.96 -13.03
C VAL A 168 -18.68 3.80 -12.77
N LEU A 169 -17.36 4.04 -12.91
CA LEU A 169 -16.33 2.99 -12.78
C LEU A 169 -16.35 2.35 -11.39
N VAL A 170 -16.30 3.14 -10.32
CA VAL A 170 -16.33 2.63 -8.94
C VAL A 170 -17.64 1.93 -8.62
N ARG A 171 -18.77 2.47 -9.14
CA ARG A 171 -20.08 1.81 -9.01
C ARG A 171 -20.11 0.44 -9.68
N ARG A 172 -19.53 0.32 -10.89
CA ARG A 172 -19.39 -0.97 -11.60
C ARG A 172 -18.48 -1.94 -10.86
N MET A 173 -17.35 -1.48 -10.28
CA MET A 173 -16.48 -2.33 -9.45
C MET A 173 -17.21 -2.89 -8.24
N LYS A 174 -17.99 -2.05 -7.52
CA LYS A 174 -18.84 -2.52 -6.40
C LYS A 174 -19.92 -3.50 -6.88
N ALA A 175 -20.59 -3.21 -7.97
CA ALA A 175 -21.58 -4.10 -8.56
C ALA A 175 -20.95 -5.44 -9.01
N ALA A 176 -19.72 -5.44 -9.54
CA ALA A 176 -18.99 -6.66 -9.88
C ALA A 176 -18.73 -7.57 -8.67
N GLY A 177 -18.60 -6.97 -7.47
CA GLY A 177 -18.47 -7.71 -6.22
C GLY A 177 -19.79 -8.13 -5.58
N GLU A 178 -20.81 -7.25 -5.61
CA GLU A 178 -22.08 -7.47 -4.89
C GLU A 178 -23.08 -8.27 -5.72
N HIS A 179 -23.23 -7.93 -7.01
CA HIS A 179 -24.24 -8.50 -7.91
C HIS A 179 -23.66 -8.73 -9.32
N PRO A 180 -22.73 -9.69 -9.49
CA PRO A 180 -22.07 -9.91 -10.77
C PRO A 180 -23.04 -10.20 -11.92
N GLY A 181 -24.07 -11.04 -11.70
CA GLY A 181 -25.07 -11.37 -12.73
C GLY A 181 -25.89 -10.17 -13.20
N ALA A 182 -26.22 -9.23 -12.31
CA ALA A 182 -26.92 -7.99 -12.70
C ALA A 182 -26.01 -7.09 -13.56
N LEU A 183 -24.71 -7.07 -13.27
CA LEU A 183 -23.75 -6.29 -14.04
C LEU A 183 -23.54 -6.86 -15.44
N GLU A 184 -23.49 -8.19 -15.57
CA GLU A 184 -23.41 -8.89 -16.87
C GLU A 184 -24.67 -8.69 -17.70
N SER A 185 -25.85 -8.74 -17.09
CA SER A 185 -27.12 -8.43 -17.77
C SER A 185 -27.18 -6.99 -18.29
N ALA A 186 -26.45 -6.06 -17.65
CA ALA A 186 -26.28 -4.70 -18.12
C ALA A 186 -25.18 -4.53 -19.21
N GLY A 187 -24.61 -5.63 -19.72
CA GLY A 187 -23.61 -5.65 -20.78
C GLY A 187 -22.19 -5.27 -20.33
N VAL A 188 -21.90 -5.28 -19.01
CA VAL A 188 -20.58 -4.96 -18.48
C VAL A 188 -19.86 -6.23 -18.01
N SER A 189 -18.68 -6.47 -18.54
CA SER A 189 -17.86 -7.64 -18.19
C SER A 189 -17.35 -7.55 -16.74
N VAL A 190 -17.78 -8.47 -15.88
CA VAL A 190 -17.30 -8.64 -14.50
C VAL A 190 -15.81 -8.98 -14.48
N THR A 191 -15.37 -9.86 -15.38
CA THR A 191 -13.96 -10.27 -15.51
C THR A 191 -13.03 -9.07 -15.70
N TRP A 192 -13.36 -8.17 -16.62
CA TRP A 192 -12.55 -6.98 -16.86
C TRP A 192 -12.55 -6.02 -15.65
N MET A 193 -13.63 -5.89 -14.90
CA MET A 193 -13.68 -5.06 -13.69
C MET A 193 -12.75 -5.64 -12.60
N ARG A 194 -12.73 -6.95 -12.44
CA ARG A 194 -11.83 -7.63 -11.49
C ARG A 194 -10.37 -7.52 -11.89
N ILE A 195 -10.05 -7.74 -13.17
CA ILE A 195 -8.67 -7.57 -13.69
C ILE A 195 -8.22 -6.13 -13.49
N ALA A 196 -9.04 -5.14 -13.84
CA ALA A 196 -8.70 -3.73 -13.68
C ALA A 196 -8.43 -3.37 -12.20
N ALA A 197 -9.18 -3.95 -11.26
CA ALA A 197 -8.94 -3.77 -9.83
C ALA A 197 -7.58 -4.32 -9.40
N GLN A 198 -7.16 -5.49 -9.93
CA GLN A 198 -5.84 -6.07 -9.64
C GLN A 198 -4.72 -5.22 -10.25
N VAL A 199 -4.86 -4.78 -11.51
CA VAL A 199 -3.89 -3.89 -12.16
C VAL A 199 -3.68 -2.61 -11.35
N TRP A 200 -4.77 -1.98 -10.92
CA TRP A 200 -4.73 -0.81 -10.04
C TRP A 200 -4.03 -1.09 -8.72
N CYS A 201 -4.35 -2.23 -8.09
CA CYS A 201 -3.74 -2.66 -6.83
C CYS A 201 -2.22 -2.80 -6.98
N PHE A 202 -1.77 -3.53 -8.00
CA PHE A 202 -0.34 -3.75 -8.24
C PHE A 202 0.41 -2.45 -8.53
N ALA A 203 -0.16 -1.56 -9.35
CA ALA A 203 0.44 -0.27 -9.68
C ALA A 203 0.68 0.60 -8.45
N LEU A 204 -0.32 0.75 -7.58
CA LEU A 204 -0.20 1.56 -6.37
C LEU A 204 0.67 0.90 -5.28
N CYS A 205 0.62 -0.43 -5.14
CA CYS A 205 1.51 -1.14 -4.21
C CYS A 205 2.98 -1.03 -4.64
N ALA A 206 3.27 -1.11 -5.94
CA ALA A 206 4.63 -0.90 -6.43
C ALA A 206 5.10 0.55 -6.19
N LEU A 207 4.23 1.53 -6.39
CA LEU A 207 4.51 2.93 -6.08
C LEU A 207 4.77 3.13 -4.57
N ALA A 208 4.05 2.41 -3.71
CA ALA A 208 4.32 2.36 -2.27
C ALA A 208 5.72 1.82 -1.96
N GLY A 209 6.14 0.78 -2.68
CA GLY A 209 7.49 0.24 -2.59
C GLY A 209 8.57 1.23 -3.04
N VAL A 210 8.37 1.91 -4.17
CA VAL A 210 9.27 2.97 -4.66
C VAL A 210 9.39 4.10 -3.63
N GLN A 211 8.27 4.50 -3.02
CA GLN A 211 8.28 5.51 -1.95
C GLN A 211 9.15 5.07 -0.77
N LEU A 212 9.13 3.79 -0.43
CA LEU A 212 9.92 3.25 0.68
C LEU A 212 11.42 3.26 0.35
N SER A 213 11.81 2.73 -0.80
CA SER A 213 13.23 2.58 -1.19
C SER A 213 13.88 3.86 -1.68
N MET A 214 13.17 4.70 -2.44
CA MET A 214 13.73 5.91 -3.06
C MET A 214 13.23 7.21 -2.41
N GLY A 215 12.08 7.16 -1.72
CA GLY A 215 11.50 8.33 -1.05
C GLY A 215 11.94 8.50 0.40
N GLN A 216 12.13 7.41 1.12
CA GLN A 216 12.46 7.46 2.56
C GLN A 216 13.92 7.14 2.84
N LEU A 217 14.46 6.08 2.26
CA LEU A 217 15.75 5.50 2.67
C LEU A 217 16.87 5.66 1.65
N THR A 218 16.57 5.84 0.34
CA THR A 218 17.53 5.86 -0.78
C THR A 218 18.47 4.64 -0.79
N LEU A 219 17.90 3.47 -0.47
CA LEU A 219 18.58 2.17 -0.45
C LEU A 219 17.54 1.05 -0.59
N PHE A 220 18.02 -0.16 -0.86
CA PHE A 220 17.20 -1.37 -0.75
C PHE A 220 17.80 -2.31 0.31
N THR A 221 16.94 -2.82 1.19
CA THR A 221 17.33 -3.85 2.17
C THR A 221 16.42 -5.06 2.01
N GLU A 222 16.99 -6.27 2.19
CA GLU A 222 16.21 -7.51 2.17
C GLU A 222 15.04 -7.41 3.17
N GLY A 223 13.80 -7.62 2.69
CA GLY A 223 12.60 -7.55 3.51
C GLY A 223 12.23 -6.16 4.05
N MET A 224 12.67 -5.07 3.38
CA MET A 224 12.49 -3.69 3.87
C MET A 224 11.03 -3.25 4.09
N THR A 225 10.06 -3.94 3.50
CA THR A 225 8.64 -3.66 3.70
C THR A 225 8.15 -4.04 5.10
N SER A 226 8.85 -4.98 5.77
CA SER A 226 8.66 -5.33 7.19
C SER A 226 7.19 -5.47 7.61
N GLY A 227 6.34 -6.04 6.74
CA GLY A 227 4.93 -6.25 7.03
C GLY A 227 4.01 -5.04 6.81
N MET A 228 4.49 -3.93 6.26
CA MET A 228 3.65 -2.75 5.95
C MET A 228 2.49 -3.07 5.01
N GLY A 229 2.65 -4.04 4.10
CA GLY A 229 1.58 -4.53 3.23
C GLY A 229 0.46 -5.21 4.01
N PHE A 230 0.77 -5.95 5.07
CA PHE A 230 -0.25 -6.54 5.94
C PHE A 230 -0.95 -5.49 6.80
N VAL A 231 -0.24 -4.45 7.24
CA VAL A 231 -0.85 -3.30 7.94
C VAL A 231 -1.81 -2.56 6.99
N ALA A 232 -1.42 -2.36 5.73
CA ALA A 232 -2.29 -1.78 4.70
C ALA A 232 -3.54 -2.65 4.46
N LEU A 233 -3.38 -3.97 4.40
CA LEU A 233 -4.49 -4.92 4.27
C LEU A 233 -5.47 -4.81 5.46
N ALA A 234 -4.95 -4.71 6.69
CA ALA A 234 -5.76 -4.50 7.88
C ALA A 234 -6.57 -3.19 7.78
N ALA A 235 -5.94 -2.08 7.35
CA ALA A 235 -6.63 -0.81 7.13
C ALA A 235 -7.78 -0.95 6.11
N VAL A 236 -7.57 -1.70 5.03
CA VAL A 236 -8.58 -1.96 3.99
C VAL A 236 -9.77 -2.75 4.54
N ILE A 237 -9.52 -3.75 5.36
CA ILE A 237 -10.59 -4.54 6.01
C ILE A 237 -11.38 -3.65 6.97
N PHE A 238 -10.72 -2.78 7.73
CA PHE A 238 -11.37 -1.88 8.69
C PHE A 238 -12.21 -0.79 8.02
N CYS A 239 -11.81 -0.32 6.84
CA CYS A 239 -12.51 0.78 6.15
C CYS A 239 -13.88 0.39 5.59
N ARG A 240 -14.19 -0.91 5.47
CA ARG A 240 -15.46 -1.40 4.91
C ARG A 240 -15.82 -0.77 3.55
N GLY A 241 -14.82 -0.44 2.74
CA GLY A 241 -14.98 0.19 1.45
C GLY A 241 -15.15 1.72 1.48
N ASN A 242 -15.03 2.37 2.65
CA ASN A 242 -15.08 3.83 2.79
C ASN A 242 -13.68 4.42 2.68
N VAL A 243 -13.45 5.27 1.67
CA VAL A 243 -12.14 5.87 1.36
C VAL A 243 -11.61 6.77 2.48
N LEU A 244 -12.50 7.59 3.09
CA LEU A 244 -12.10 8.50 4.17
C LEU A 244 -11.70 7.74 5.43
N LEU A 245 -12.45 6.69 5.76
CA LEU A 245 -12.11 5.82 6.89
C LEU A 245 -10.79 5.09 6.63
N LEU A 246 -10.53 4.67 5.37
CA LEU A 246 -9.26 4.08 4.98
C LEU A 246 -8.10 5.04 5.24
N ALA A 247 -8.19 6.29 4.77
CA ALA A 247 -7.16 7.29 4.98
C ALA A 247 -6.90 7.55 6.47
N LEU A 248 -7.97 7.61 7.29
CA LEU A 248 -7.86 7.75 8.74
C LEU A 248 -7.14 6.55 9.38
N MET A 249 -7.49 5.32 8.99
CA MET A 249 -6.82 4.12 9.50
C MET A 249 -5.35 4.06 9.10
N CYS A 250 -5.01 4.41 7.85
CA CYS A 250 -3.63 4.49 7.40
C CYS A 250 -2.84 5.55 8.16
N LEU A 251 -3.44 6.70 8.45
CA LEU A 251 -2.82 7.74 9.26
C LEU A 251 -2.56 7.25 10.69
N LEU A 252 -3.53 6.58 11.30
CA LEU A 252 -3.39 5.99 12.63
C LEU A 252 -2.24 4.96 12.67
N PHE A 253 -2.14 4.09 11.68
CA PHE A 253 -1.04 3.13 11.60
C PHE A 253 0.30 3.78 11.31
N GLY A 254 0.35 4.79 10.45
CA GLY A 254 1.56 5.57 10.19
C GLY A 254 2.06 6.31 11.43
N MET A 255 1.15 6.91 12.20
CA MET A 255 1.48 7.55 13.49
C MET A 255 1.98 6.53 14.52
N SER A 256 1.39 5.34 14.57
CA SER A 256 1.86 4.27 15.46
C SER A 256 3.25 3.77 15.07
N SER A 257 3.56 3.71 13.76
CA SER A 257 4.90 3.38 13.26
C SER A 257 5.92 4.48 13.59
N ALA A 258 5.53 5.76 13.52
CA ALA A 258 6.37 6.86 13.94
C ALA A 258 6.67 6.81 15.45
N ALA A 259 5.67 6.47 16.27
CA ALA A 259 5.86 6.28 17.70
C ALA A 259 6.90 5.19 18.00
N ALA A 260 6.87 4.10 17.23
CA ALA A 260 7.83 3.00 17.36
C ALA A 260 9.29 3.43 17.10
N VAL A 261 9.50 4.42 16.22
CA VAL A 261 10.83 4.91 15.88
C VAL A 261 11.34 5.98 16.89
N VAL A 262 10.41 6.72 17.49
CA VAL A 262 10.73 7.82 18.41
C VAL A 262 10.99 7.31 19.84
N ILE A 263 10.47 6.12 20.18
CA ILE A 263 10.73 5.52 21.50
C ILE A 263 12.21 5.14 21.57
N ASP A 264 12.91 5.76 22.52
CA ASP A 264 14.33 5.57 22.74
C ASP A 264 14.63 4.09 23.13
N ASP A 265 15.71 3.55 22.57
CA ASP A 265 16.18 2.19 22.86
C ASP A 265 16.48 1.95 24.35
N THR A 266 16.66 3.03 25.13
CA THR A 266 16.83 2.95 26.58
C THR A 266 15.55 2.63 27.34
N ILE A 267 14.36 2.92 26.74
CA ILE A 267 13.05 2.70 27.36
C ILE A 267 12.49 1.33 26.96
N MET A 268 12.66 0.94 25.70
CA MET A 268 12.10 -0.30 25.17
C MET A 268 12.99 -0.89 24.06
N PRO A 269 13.30 -2.19 24.08
CA PRO A 269 14.01 -2.84 22.97
C PRO A 269 13.32 -2.61 21.62
N PRO A 270 14.06 -2.36 20.51
CA PRO A 270 13.51 -2.02 19.20
C PRO A 270 12.49 -3.03 18.68
N GLN A 271 12.63 -4.30 19.07
CA GLN A 271 11.73 -5.38 18.66
C GLN A 271 10.30 -5.18 19.21
N PHE A 272 10.17 -4.69 20.45
CA PHE A 272 8.86 -4.40 21.04
C PHE A 272 8.25 -3.13 20.46
N ALA A 273 9.06 -2.11 20.18
CA ALA A 273 8.58 -0.90 19.52
C ALA A 273 7.97 -1.20 18.14
N GLN A 274 8.58 -2.10 17.36
CA GLN A 274 8.05 -2.53 16.06
C GLN A 274 6.73 -3.31 16.16
N MET A 275 6.34 -3.83 17.33
CA MET A 275 5.04 -4.47 17.53
C MET A 275 3.89 -3.48 17.67
N ILE A 276 4.15 -2.20 17.97
CA ILE A 276 3.12 -1.18 18.24
C ILE A 276 2.08 -1.09 17.12
N PRO A 277 2.43 -0.97 15.83
CA PRO A 277 1.45 -0.90 14.75
C PRO A 277 0.52 -2.12 14.69
N TYR A 278 1.07 -3.31 14.96
CA TYR A 278 0.29 -4.56 14.93
C TYR A 278 -0.64 -4.68 16.13
N VAL A 279 -0.20 -4.22 17.31
CA VAL A 279 -1.05 -4.16 18.51
C VAL A 279 -2.19 -3.18 18.28
N VAL A 280 -1.92 -2.01 17.69
CA VAL A 280 -2.95 -1.04 17.33
C VAL A 280 -3.94 -1.62 16.32
N ALA A 281 -3.46 -2.37 15.32
CA ALA A 281 -4.32 -3.07 14.37
C ALA A 281 -5.19 -4.12 15.07
N PHE A 282 -4.62 -4.91 15.99
CA PHE A 282 -5.37 -5.92 16.74
C PHE A 282 -6.46 -5.31 17.63
N VAL A 283 -6.11 -4.25 18.38
CA VAL A 283 -7.07 -3.51 19.21
C VAL A 283 -8.18 -2.91 18.34
N GLY A 284 -7.82 -2.31 17.20
CA GLY A 284 -8.79 -1.79 16.23
C GLY A 284 -9.76 -2.87 15.74
N LEU A 285 -9.25 -4.07 15.46
CA LEU A 285 -10.09 -5.21 15.05
C LEU A 285 -11.05 -5.65 16.16
N VAL A 286 -10.59 -5.72 17.41
CA VAL A 286 -11.43 -6.08 18.55
C VAL A 286 -12.54 -5.05 18.77
N VAL A 287 -12.21 -3.75 18.69
CA VAL A 287 -13.18 -2.66 18.80
C VAL A 287 -14.22 -2.75 17.67
N LEU A 288 -13.76 -2.95 16.44
CA LEU A 288 -14.64 -3.08 15.28
C LEU A 288 -15.57 -4.31 15.40
N ALA A 289 -15.04 -5.44 15.87
CA ALA A 289 -15.83 -6.65 16.08
C ALA A 289 -16.94 -6.46 17.15
N ARG A 290 -16.64 -5.69 18.21
CA ARG A 290 -17.63 -5.38 19.25
C ARG A 290 -18.73 -4.44 18.74
N THR A 291 -18.37 -3.41 17.99
CA THR A 291 -19.35 -2.46 17.41
C THR A 291 -20.18 -3.10 16.30
N SER A 292 -19.64 -4.09 15.60
CA SER A 292 -20.35 -4.84 14.55
C SER A 292 -21.44 -5.78 15.09
N LYS A 293 -21.29 -6.32 16.30
CA LYS A 293 -22.33 -7.16 16.92
C LYS A 293 -23.64 -6.42 17.20
N GLN A 294 -23.61 -5.09 17.29
CA GLN A 294 -24.80 -4.25 17.46
C GLN A 294 -25.51 -3.93 16.15
N GLY A 295 -24.93 -4.21 14.98
CA GLY A 295 -25.48 -3.92 13.66
C GLY A 295 -25.46 -5.11 12.71
N GLY A 296 -26.01 -6.26 13.11
CA GLY A 296 -26.39 -7.40 12.25
C GLY A 296 -25.47 -7.72 11.07
N MET A 297 -24.15 -7.85 11.26
CA MET A 297 -23.23 -8.19 10.17
C MET A 297 -23.13 -9.71 10.04
N ARG A 298 -23.77 -10.27 9.02
CA ARG A 298 -23.44 -11.61 8.52
C ARG A 298 -21.99 -11.57 8.01
N MET A 299 -21.09 -12.20 8.71
CA MET A 299 -19.80 -12.59 8.13
C MET A 299 -20.10 -13.42 6.88
N VAL A 300 -19.55 -13.00 5.75
CA VAL A 300 -19.54 -13.81 4.52
C VAL A 300 -18.69 -15.03 4.82
N THR A 301 -19.32 -16.09 5.31
CA THR A 301 -18.76 -17.44 5.21
C THR A 301 -18.70 -17.74 3.72
N PRO A 302 -17.51 -18.13 3.16
CA PRO A 302 -17.49 -18.68 1.81
C PRO A 302 -18.41 -19.90 1.81
N ALA A 303 -19.43 -19.87 0.98
CA ALA A 303 -20.23 -21.05 0.69
C ALA A 303 -19.26 -22.07 0.07
N LEU A 304 -18.99 -23.11 0.83
CA LEU A 304 -18.56 -24.38 0.29
C LEU A 304 -19.84 -24.96 -0.33
N GLU A 305 -20.12 -24.61 -1.56
CA GLU A 305 -21.12 -25.30 -2.37
C GLU A 305 -20.41 -26.31 -3.26
N ASP A 306 -20.90 -27.51 -3.14
CA ASP A 306 -20.61 -28.80 -3.78
C ASP A 306 -20.36 -28.79 -5.29
#